data_5009be3b35cd4000e3233c8a6ed11dab
#
_entry.id   5009be3b35cd4000e3233c8a6ed11dab
#
_cell.length_a   1.000
_cell.length_b   1.000
_cell.length_c   1.000
_cell.angle_alpha   90.00
_cell.angle_beta   90.00
_cell.angle_gamma   90.00
#
_symmetry.space_group_name_H-M   'P 1'
#
loop_
_entity.id
_entity.type
_entity.pdbx_description
1 polymer ?
#
loop_
_entity_poly.entity_id
_entity_poly.type
_entity_poly.pdbx_seq_one_letter_code
_entity_poly.pdbx_strand_id
1 'polypeptide(L)'
;ARGRSRADWLVGMNFSRAFTLATDEKLSVGRVQTPTLAMLVERELAIRAFVPEEYLEIRATFEGETGRYRGTWFDAATKEDGGKRLPKDGTAAAAIVARVKAGPAAIESVESKTRRVPPPLLFDLTELQRHANRLLGWSAKKTLEVAQRLYEEKKAITYPRTDSRHLSRDVAATLPRVIHALAPAWGTLFAKGTGETPLGARYVDDAKVSDHHAIVPTPTAPRDLDREEQALYDLVVRRLLAAWHGEHVAATTTVVTAVGGVPGAPGRIVDRFRSSGTMVVEAGWKAVEPEPASRKKDDDGEEAELPPGLARGQREKVVDVASVERKTRPPKRFTDATLLTAMETAGKTLDEKELADAMKENGLGTPATRAEILETLLTRGYAERTGKAFSATEKGIRLIALVPESVKSPALTGRWEAELARLQRGEGRLETFMKG
;
A
#
# COMPACT_ATOMS: atom_id res chain seq x y z
N ALA A 1 23.10 -10.59 16.71
CA ALA A 1 23.90 -9.83 15.72
C ALA A 1 25.01 -10.69 15.10
N ARG A 2 25.96 -11.24 15.89
CA ARG A 2 27.17 -11.96 15.40
C ARG A 2 26.84 -13.20 14.55
N GLY A 3 25.84 -14.01 14.94
CA GLY A 3 25.38 -15.18 14.20
C GLY A 3 24.83 -14.81 12.83
N ARG A 4 23.92 -13.84 12.78
CA ARG A 4 23.32 -13.33 11.54
C ARG A 4 24.40 -12.86 10.54
N SER A 5 25.29 -12.00 10.98
CA SER A 5 26.36 -11.43 10.13
C SER A 5 27.27 -12.53 9.54
N ARG A 6 27.67 -13.53 10.33
CA ARG A 6 28.51 -14.64 9.84
C ARG A 6 27.78 -15.54 8.85
N ALA A 7 26.54 -15.88 9.14
CA ALA A 7 25.73 -16.74 8.27
C ALA A 7 25.41 -16.03 6.95
N ASP A 8 25.01 -14.74 6.98
CA ASP A 8 24.79 -13.94 5.77
C ASP A 8 26.06 -13.88 4.90
N TRP A 9 27.24 -13.71 5.52
CA TRP A 9 28.51 -13.69 4.81
C TRP A 9 28.82 -15.04 4.16
N LEU A 10 28.69 -16.16 4.89
CA LEU A 10 28.96 -17.50 4.36
C LEU A 10 28.05 -17.85 3.20
N VAL A 11 26.74 -17.67 3.35
CA VAL A 11 25.76 -17.93 2.29
C VAL A 11 26.01 -17.03 1.09
N GLY A 12 26.18 -15.74 1.32
CA GLY A 12 26.43 -14.76 0.26
C GLY A 12 27.70 -15.07 -0.53
N MET A 13 28.81 -15.39 0.14
CA MET A 13 30.09 -15.70 -0.51
C MET A 13 30.05 -17.04 -1.25
N ASN A 14 29.60 -18.10 -0.59
CA ASN A 14 29.65 -19.45 -1.17
C ASN A 14 28.71 -19.59 -2.37
N PHE A 15 27.45 -19.17 -2.25
CA PHE A 15 26.51 -19.23 -3.38
C PHE A 15 26.92 -18.30 -4.51
N SER A 16 27.34 -17.05 -4.22
CA SER A 16 27.78 -16.11 -5.26
C SER A 16 28.97 -16.66 -6.03
N ARG A 17 29.96 -17.22 -5.34
CA ARG A 17 31.13 -17.83 -5.97
C ARG A 17 30.76 -19.07 -6.78
N ALA A 18 29.95 -19.96 -6.23
CA ALA A 18 29.51 -21.19 -6.93
C ALA A 18 28.77 -20.86 -8.22
N PHE A 19 27.79 -19.97 -8.19
CA PHE A 19 27.05 -19.58 -9.39
C PHE A 19 27.93 -18.80 -10.39
N THR A 20 28.81 -17.91 -9.93
CA THR A 20 29.75 -17.22 -10.82
C THR A 20 30.65 -18.18 -11.57
N LEU A 21 31.20 -19.19 -10.88
CA LEU A 21 32.07 -20.21 -11.50
C LEU A 21 31.29 -21.15 -12.43
N ALA A 22 30.05 -21.47 -12.10
CA ALA A 22 29.23 -22.38 -12.91
C ALA A 22 28.69 -21.73 -14.20
N THR A 23 28.56 -20.41 -14.24
CA THR A 23 27.94 -19.70 -15.36
C THR A 23 28.89 -18.79 -16.13
N ASP A 24 30.13 -18.64 -15.68
CA ASP A 24 31.12 -17.66 -16.17
C ASP A 24 30.56 -16.21 -16.22
N GLU A 25 29.53 -15.94 -15.42
CA GLU A 25 28.92 -14.63 -15.26
C GLU A 25 29.00 -14.19 -13.79
N LYS A 26 29.40 -12.95 -13.52
CA LYS A 26 29.45 -12.43 -12.15
C LYS A 26 28.02 -12.35 -11.57
N LEU A 27 27.67 -13.34 -10.78
CA LEU A 27 26.39 -13.46 -10.10
C LEU A 27 26.59 -13.30 -8.58
N SER A 28 25.59 -12.69 -7.94
CA SER A 28 25.58 -12.59 -6.48
C SER A 28 24.25 -12.98 -5.90
N VAL A 29 24.34 -13.78 -4.86
CA VAL A 29 23.21 -14.34 -4.11
C VAL A 29 23.29 -13.83 -2.68
N GLY A 30 22.13 -13.60 -2.06
CA GLY A 30 22.04 -13.17 -0.67
C GLY A 30 20.66 -13.49 -0.09
N ARG A 31 20.63 -13.83 1.19
CA ARG A 31 19.43 -14.30 1.90
C ARG A 31 18.22 -13.34 1.79
N VAL A 32 18.44 -12.05 1.72
CA VAL A 32 17.37 -11.04 1.58
C VAL A 32 17.26 -10.54 0.14
N GLN A 33 18.40 -10.31 -0.50
CA GLN A 33 18.45 -9.80 -1.88
C GLN A 33 17.78 -10.75 -2.88
N THR A 34 18.05 -12.04 -2.78
CA THR A 34 17.57 -13.03 -3.74
C THR A 34 16.06 -13.24 -3.65
N PRO A 35 15.42 -13.40 -2.47
CA PRO A 35 13.97 -13.42 -2.38
C PRO A 35 13.31 -12.12 -2.84
N THR A 36 13.92 -10.96 -2.59
CA THR A 36 13.42 -9.68 -3.09
C THR A 36 13.46 -9.62 -4.63
N LEU A 37 14.54 -10.11 -5.23
CA LEU A 37 14.64 -10.24 -6.69
C LEU A 37 13.62 -11.24 -7.23
N ALA A 38 13.38 -12.35 -6.54
CA ALA A 38 12.38 -13.36 -6.94
C ALA A 38 10.98 -12.74 -7.06
N MET A 39 10.57 -11.89 -6.12
CA MET A 39 9.29 -11.16 -6.21
C MET A 39 9.21 -10.27 -7.46
N LEU A 40 10.31 -9.60 -7.82
CA LEU A 40 10.37 -8.77 -9.03
C LEU A 40 10.28 -9.61 -10.29
N VAL A 41 11.01 -10.72 -10.33
CA VAL A 41 11.04 -11.65 -11.48
C VAL A 41 9.67 -12.30 -11.68
N GLU A 42 9.04 -12.80 -10.62
CA GLU A 42 7.70 -13.37 -10.67
C GLU A 42 6.69 -12.36 -11.23
N ARG A 43 6.73 -11.10 -10.76
CA ARG A 43 5.89 -10.02 -11.26
C ARG A 43 6.14 -9.72 -12.73
N GLU A 44 7.41 -9.68 -13.16
CA GLU A 44 7.79 -9.43 -14.54
C GLU A 44 7.34 -10.55 -15.47
N LEU A 45 7.51 -11.83 -15.06
CA LEU A 45 7.05 -12.97 -15.81
C LEU A 45 5.52 -13.02 -15.91
N ALA A 46 4.81 -12.69 -14.83
CA ALA A 46 3.36 -12.57 -14.84
C ALA A 46 2.87 -11.49 -15.81
N ILE A 47 3.59 -10.36 -15.90
CA ILE A 47 3.27 -9.28 -16.85
C ILE A 47 3.53 -9.74 -18.29
N ARG A 48 4.65 -10.42 -18.56
CA ARG A 48 5.01 -10.92 -19.90
C ARG A 48 4.09 -12.01 -20.40
N ALA A 49 3.64 -12.87 -19.50
CA ALA A 49 2.72 -13.97 -19.81
C ALA A 49 1.25 -13.50 -19.90
N PHE A 50 0.96 -12.26 -19.50
CA PHE A 50 -0.41 -11.76 -19.46
C PHE A 50 -0.96 -11.54 -20.87
N VAL A 51 -2.10 -12.19 -21.14
CA VAL A 51 -2.87 -12.00 -22.37
C VAL A 51 -4.07 -11.13 -22.05
N PRO A 52 -4.18 -9.92 -22.62
CA PRO A 52 -5.34 -9.08 -22.40
C PRO A 52 -6.62 -9.72 -22.98
N GLU A 53 -7.65 -9.84 -22.15
CA GLU A 53 -8.98 -10.27 -22.57
C GLU A 53 -9.88 -9.06 -22.78
N GLU A 54 -10.57 -9.01 -23.92
CA GLU A 54 -11.55 -7.98 -24.23
C GLU A 54 -12.94 -8.44 -23.74
N TYR A 55 -13.64 -7.52 -23.11
CA TYR A 55 -15.00 -7.77 -22.60
C TYR A 55 -15.85 -6.50 -22.69
N LEU A 56 -17.17 -6.67 -22.51
CA LEU A 56 -18.11 -5.56 -22.48
C LEU A 56 -18.61 -5.33 -21.05
N GLU A 57 -18.77 -4.07 -20.69
CA GLU A 57 -19.52 -3.62 -19.53
C GLU A 57 -20.75 -2.83 -20.02
N ILE A 58 -21.88 -2.95 -19.34
CA ILE A 58 -23.04 -2.10 -19.64
C ILE A 58 -23.14 -1.03 -18.57
N ARG A 59 -23.23 0.21 -19.02
CA ARG A 59 -23.43 1.38 -18.19
C ARG A 59 -24.74 2.03 -18.52
N ALA A 60 -25.51 2.40 -17.49
CA ALA A 60 -26.74 3.16 -17.63
C ALA A 60 -26.66 4.44 -16.80
N THR A 61 -27.34 5.47 -17.30
CA THR A 61 -27.57 6.71 -16.57
C THR A 61 -29.02 6.75 -16.17
N PHE A 62 -29.28 6.92 -14.89
CA PHE A 62 -30.62 7.02 -14.30
C PHE A 62 -30.87 8.47 -13.89
N GLU A 63 -32.13 8.88 -13.99
CA GLU A 63 -32.64 10.20 -13.59
C GLU A 63 -33.92 10.02 -12.79
N GLY A 64 -33.94 10.56 -11.59
CA GLY A 64 -35.07 10.60 -10.71
C GLY A 64 -35.26 11.99 -10.09
N GLU A 65 -36.16 12.11 -9.13
CA GLU A 65 -36.47 13.37 -8.45
C GLU A 65 -35.27 13.98 -7.75
N THR A 66 -34.35 13.14 -7.30
CA THR A 66 -33.13 13.58 -6.54
C THR A 66 -31.96 13.95 -7.42
N GLY A 67 -32.00 13.59 -8.71
CA GLY A 67 -30.90 13.90 -9.65
C GLY A 67 -30.51 12.73 -10.54
N ARG A 68 -29.31 12.85 -11.17
CA ARG A 68 -28.77 11.84 -12.09
C ARG A 68 -27.63 11.09 -11.47
N TYR A 69 -27.56 9.79 -11.75
CA TYR A 69 -26.42 8.94 -11.37
C TYR A 69 -26.19 7.84 -12.40
N ARG A 70 -24.98 7.27 -12.39
CA ARG A 70 -24.59 6.18 -13.29
C ARG A 70 -24.51 4.86 -12.56
N GLY A 71 -24.91 3.78 -13.21
CA GLY A 71 -24.77 2.43 -12.71
C GLY A 71 -24.12 1.51 -13.73
N THR A 72 -23.39 0.51 -13.24
CA THR A 72 -22.83 -0.57 -14.04
C THR A 72 -23.66 -1.83 -13.83
N TRP A 73 -24.06 -2.46 -14.92
CA TRP A 73 -24.80 -3.71 -14.90
C TRP A 73 -23.98 -4.83 -14.24
N PHE A 74 -24.64 -5.72 -13.55
CA PHE A 74 -24.03 -6.92 -12.98
C PHE A 74 -25.01 -8.08 -12.94
N ASP A 75 -24.48 -9.29 -13.11
CA ASP A 75 -25.22 -10.54 -12.87
C ASP A 75 -25.10 -10.90 -11.38
N ALA A 76 -26.22 -10.91 -10.68
CA ALA A 76 -26.28 -11.23 -9.26
C ALA A 76 -25.91 -12.70 -8.94
N ALA A 77 -26.01 -13.61 -9.93
CA ALA A 77 -25.65 -15.01 -9.77
C ALA A 77 -24.12 -15.25 -9.86
N THR A 78 -23.39 -14.35 -10.51
CA THR A 78 -21.94 -14.47 -10.73
C THR A 78 -21.15 -13.70 -9.68
N LYS A 79 -20.20 -14.39 -9.01
CA LYS A 79 -19.32 -13.77 -8.00
C LYS A 79 -18.03 -13.23 -8.60
N GLU A 80 -17.57 -13.77 -9.73
CA GLU A 80 -16.36 -13.35 -10.42
C GLU A 80 -16.48 -11.91 -10.93
N ASP A 81 -15.46 -11.10 -10.69
CA ASP A 81 -15.37 -9.69 -11.08
C ASP A 81 -16.65 -8.85 -10.78
N GLY A 82 -17.42 -9.28 -9.77
CA GLY A 82 -18.67 -8.64 -9.41
C GLY A 82 -19.78 -8.84 -10.44
N GLY A 83 -19.65 -9.82 -11.35
CA GLY A 83 -20.65 -10.18 -12.36
C GLY A 83 -20.82 -9.16 -13.49
N LYS A 84 -19.87 -8.27 -13.71
CA LYS A 84 -20.02 -7.13 -14.64
C LYS A 84 -19.49 -7.38 -16.05
N ARG A 85 -18.73 -8.46 -16.27
CA ARG A 85 -18.12 -8.75 -17.56
C ARG A 85 -19.05 -9.56 -18.45
N LEU A 86 -19.20 -9.10 -19.69
CA LEU A 86 -19.93 -9.77 -20.75
C LEU A 86 -19.01 -10.14 -21.91
N PRO A 87 -19.32 -11.22 -22.65
CA PRO A 87 -18.55 -11.62 -23.82
C PRO A 87 -18.43 -10.49 -24.86
N LYS A 88 -17.30 -10.43 -25.54
CA LYS A 88 -17.00 -9.42 -26.58
C LYS A 88 -17.92 -9.52 -27.83
N ASP A 89 -18.53 -10.68 -28.05
CA ASP A 89 -19.40 -10.89 -29.22
C ASP A 89 -20.61 -9.93 -29.26
N GLY A 90 -20.94 -9.32 -28.10
CA GLY A 90 -21.94 -8.29 -27.97
C GLY A 90 -23.39 -8.79 -27.93
N THR A 91 -23.64 -10.09 -28.17
CA THR A 91 -25.01 -10.63 -28.24
C THR A 91 -25.76 -10.45 -26.91
N ALA A 92 -25.16 -10.86 -25.82
CA ALA A 92 -25.71 -10.67 -24.48
C ALA A 92 -25.85 -9.18 -24.12
N ALA A 93 -24.84 -8.38 -24.45
CA ALA A 93 -24.84 -6.93 -24.18
C ALA A 93 -25.99 -6.22 -24.95
N ALA A 94 -26.15 -6.51 -26.23
CA ALA A 94 -27.23 -5.93 -27.04
C ALA A 94 -28.61 -6.28 -26.50
N ALA A 95 -28.81 -7.54 -26.09
CA ALA A 95 -30.07 -7.99 -25.50
C ALA A 95 -30.42 -7.26 -24.19
N ILE A 96 -29.39 -7.06 -23.31
CA ILE A 96 -29.59 -6.31 -22.06
C ILE A 96 -29.88 -4.84 -22.36
N VAL A 97 -29.10 -4.19 -23.24
CA VAL A 97 -29.34 -2.79 -23.64
C VAL A 97 -30.75 -2.58 -24.17
N ALA A 98 -31.26 -3.49 -25.03
CA ALA A 98 -32.60 -3.41 -25.56
C ALA A 98 -33.68 -3.52 -24.46
N ARG A 99 -33.54 -4.45 -23.52
CA ARG A 99 -34.48 -4.61 -22.39
C ARG A 99 -34.47 -3.40 -21.47
N VAL A 100 -33.26 -2.88 -21.16
CA VAL A 100 -33.10 -1.75 -20.26
C VAL A 100 -33.66 -0.46 -20.83
N LYS A 101 -33.55 -0.22 -22.13
CA LYS A 101 -34.15 0.94 -22.79
C LYS A 101 -35.68 0.96 -22.70
N ALA A 102 -36.30 -0.20 -22.70
CA ALA A 102 -37.76 -0.34 -22.72
C ALA A 102 -38.38 -0.57 -21.33
N GLY A 103 -37.58 -0.87 -20.33
CA GLY A 103 -38.03 -1.27 -19.01
C GLY A 103 -38.23 -0.13 -18.02
N PRO A 104 -39.18 -0.21 -17.10
CA PRO A 104 -39.25 0.69 -15.96
C PRO A 104 -38.09 0.42 -15.02
N ALA A 105 -37.54 1.47 -14.45
CA ALA A 105 -36.46 1.37 -13.48
C ALA A 105 -36.92 1.80 -12.08
N ALA A 106 -36.45 1.12 -11.05
CA ALA A 106 -36.68 1.49 -9.67
C ALA A 106 -35.46 1.09 -8.78
N ILE A 107 -35.23 1.82 -7.72
CA ILE A 107 -34.22 1.50 -6.73
C ILE A 107 -34.65 0.27 -5.93
N GLU A 108 -33.91 -0.83 -6.08
CA GLU A 108 -34.13 -2.09 -5.36
C GLU A 108 -33.59 -2.05 -3.95
N SER A 109 -32.38 -1.48 -3.78
CA SER A 109 -31.76 -1.31 -2.47
C SER A 109 -30.84 -0.10 -2.40
N VAL A 110 -30.73 0.46 -1.20
CA VAL A 110 -29.76 1.50 -0.85
C VAL A 110 -29.09 1.03 0.44
N GLU A 111 -27.79 0.83 0.38
CA GLU A 111 -26.97 0.47 1.54
C GLU A 111 -25.92 1.55 1.76
N SER A 112 -25.82 2.05 2.98
CA SER A 112 -24.76 2.97 3.36
C SER A 112 -23.89 2.36 4.45
N LYS A 113 -22.58 2.36 4.23
CA LYS A 113 -21.58 1.86 5.17
C LYS A 113 -20.63 2.98 5.56
N THR A 114 -20.62 3.30 6.85
CA THR A 114 -19.67 4.28 7.40
C THR A 114 -18.35 3.61 7.73
N ARG A 115 -17.29 4.13 7.17
CA ARG A 115 -15.92 3.74 7.48
C ARG A 115 -15.25 4.84 8.31
N ARG A 116 -14.79 4.46 9.49
CA ARG A 116 -13.98 5.30 10.37
C ARG A 116 -12.52 4.88 10.28
N VAL A 117 -11.65 5.82 9.98
CA VAL A 117 -10.21 5.56 9.85
C VAL A 117 -9.49 6.43 10.86
N PRO A 118 -8.92 5.84 11.91
CA PRO A 118 -8.18 6.59 12.91
C PRO A 118 -6.92 7.22 12.31
N PRO A 119 -6.39 8.28 12.92
CA PRO A 119 -5.14 8.88 12.50
C PRO A 119 -4.02 7.83 12.42
N PRO A 120 -3.15 7.90 11.40
CA PRO A 120 -2.06 6.94 11.24
C PRO A 120 -1.06 7.04 12.39
N LEU A 121 -0.36 5.95 12.68
CA LEU A 121 0.79 5.98 13.59
C LEU A 121 1.89 6.89 13.04
N LEU A 122 2.81 7.31 13.89
CA LEU A 122 3.97 8.10 13.51
C LEU A 122 4.85 7.33 12.50
N PHE A 123 5.83 7.99 11.94
CA PHE A 123 6.73 7.36 10.97
C PHE A 123 7.81 6.52 11.65
N ASP A 124 7.95 5.27 11.20
CA ASP A 124 9.23 4.60 11.08
C ASP A 124 9.88 4.94 9.74
N LEU A 125 11.10 4.45 9.50
CA LEU A 125 11.80 4.70 8.23
C LEU A 125 11.04 4.11 7.02
N THR A 126 10.54 2.88 7.14
CA THR A 126 9.86 2.21 6.02
C THR A 126 8.60 2.94 5.61
N GLU A 127 7.77 3.38 6.58
CA GLU A 127 6.55 4.12 6.26
C GLU A 127 6.85 5.53 5.72
N LEU A 128 7.90 6.20 6.21
CA LEU A 128 8.34 7.47 5.66
C LEU A 128 8.77 7.31 4.18
N GLN A 129 9.55 6.27 3.87
CA GLN A 129 9.96 5.94 2.50
C GLN A 129 8.77 5.63 1.59
N ARG A 130 7.80 4.83 2.08
CA ARG A 130 6.56 4.54 1.34
C ARG A 130 5.75 5.80 1.06
N HIS A 131 5.63 6.65 2.06
CA HIS A 131 4.86 7.88 1.96
C HIS A 131 5.50 8.88 0.99
N ALA A 132 6.81 9.09 1.09
CA ALA A 132 7.58 9.92 0.17
C ALA A 132 7.55 9.38 -1.27
N ASN A 133 7.62 8.06 -1.48
CA ASN A 133 7.49 7.47 -2.80
C ASN A 133 6.09 7.72 -3.41
N ARG A 134 5.01 7.56 -2.62
CA ARG A 134 3.64 7.82 -3.08
C ARG A 134 3.43 9.27 -3.48
N LEU A 135 3.82 10.22 -2.62
CA LEU A 135 3.53 11.64 -2.79
C LEU A 135 4.56 12.38 -3.66
N LEU A 136 5.85 12.16 -3.37
CA LEU A 136 6.95 12.89 -4.01
C LEU A 136 7.62 12.13 -5.16
N GLY A 137 7.35 10.82 -5.28
CA GLY A 137 7.97 9.97 -6.29
C GLY A 137 9.42 9.58 -5.97
N TRP A 138 9.87 9.77 -4.75
CA TRP A 138 11.23 9.50 -4.35
C TRP A 138 11.52 8.02 -4.16
N SER A 139 12.76 7.62 -4.43
CA SER A 139 13.24 6.29 -4.04
C SER A 139 13.41 6.17 -2.53
N ALA A 140 13.42 4.95 -2.03
CA ALA A 140 13.70 4.67 -0.63
C ALA A 140 15.07 5.21 -0.18
N LYS A 141 16.09 5.09 -1.05
CA LYS A 141 17.44 5.62 -0.82
C LYS A 141 17.42 7.15 -0.69
N LYS A 142 16.84 7.84 -1.68
CA LYS A 142 16.72 9.31 -1.63
C LYS A 142 16.03 9.80 -0.37
N THR A 143 14.93 9.15 0.01
CA THR A 143 14.21 9.52 1.23
C THR A 143 15.09 9.39 2.47
N LEU A 144 15.88 8.30 2.56
CA LEU A 144 16.82 8.11 3.67
C LEU A 144 17.92 9.17 3.68
N GLU A 145 18.52 9.49 2.53
CA GLU A 145 19.57 10.51 2.39
C GLU A 145 19.08 11.88 2.87
N VAL A 146 17.89 12.29 2.44
CA VAL A 146 17.28 13.56 2.88
C VAL A 146 16.96 13.53 4.38
N ALA A 147 16.42 12.41 4.87
CA ALA A 147 16.13 12.25 6.30
C ALA A 147 17.42 12.31 7.16
N GLN A 148 18.52 11.74 6.67
CA GLN A 148 19.82 11.85 7.37
C GLN A 148 20.32 13.27 7.41
N ARG A 149 20.25 14.07 6.32
CA ARG A 149 20.61 15.49 6.35
C ARG A 149 19.74 16.28 7.35
N LEU A 150 18.42 16.04 7.35
CA LEU A 150 17.52 16.67 8.34
C LEU A 150 17.89 16.33 9.78
N TYR A 151 18.38 15.12 10.03
CA TYR A 151 18.83 14.69 11.36
C TYR A 151 20.24 15.17 11.70
N GLU A 152 21.22 14.90 10.82
CA GLU A 152 22.65 15.10 11.12
C GLU A 152 23.07 16.56 11.00
N GLU A 153 22.61 17.27 9.96
CA GLU A 153 23.02 18.64 9.67
C GLU A 153 22.04 19.66 10.24
N LYS A 154 20.74 19.48 9.97
CA LYS A 154 19.69 20.43 10.34
C LYS A 154 19.19 20.25 11.77
N LYS A 155 19.39 19.07 12.38
CA LYS A 155 18.86 18.71 13.71
C LYS A 155 17.33 18.88 13.80
N ALA A 156 16.64 18.77 12.68
CA ALA A 156 15.22 19.09 12.52
C ALA A 156 14.28 17.95 12.86
N ILE A 157 14.75 16.71 12.72
CA ILE A 157 13.98 15.50 13.04
C ILE A 157 14.78 14.58 13.96
N THR A 158 14.11 13.62 14.58
CA THR A 158 14.75 12.57 15.37
C THR A 158 15.42 11.53 14.47
N TYR A 159 16.16 10.58 15.06
CA TYR A 159 16.95 9.59 14.33
C TYR A 159 16.10 8.81 13.32
N PRO A 160 16.42 8.84 12.01
CA PRO A 160 15.52 8.32 10.99
C PRO A 160 15.59 6.80 10.79
N ARG A 161 16.63 6.11 11.25
CA ARG A 161 16.77 4.64 11.05
C ARG A 161 16.11 3.87 12.19
N THR A 162 14.84 4.10 12.40
CA THR A 162 14.02 3.43 13.42
C THR A 162 12.99 2.50 12.78
N ASP A 163 12.64 1.45 13.48
CA ASP A 163 11.52 0.54 13.19
C ASP A 163 10.29 0.84 14.05
N SER A 164 10.44 1.70 15.07
CA SER A 164 9.34 2.07 15.94
C SER A 164 8.49 3.19 15.35
N ARG A 165 7.19 3.06 15.54
CA ARG A 165 6.16 4.07 15.21
C ARG A 165 5.56 4.71 16.45
N HIS A 166 6.21 4.48 17.61
CA HIS A 166 5.76 4.94 18.93
C HIS A 166 6.81 5.84 19.57
N LEU A 167 6.38 6.62 20.54
CA LEU A 167 7.22 7.46 21.38
C LEU A 167 7.33 6.81 22.76
N SER A 168 8.47 7.00 23.42
CA SER A 168 8.58 6.78 24.88
C SER A 168 7.86 7.91 25.62
N ARG A 169 7.53 7.68 26.88
CA ARG A 169 6.92 8.70 27.76
C ARG A 169 7.80 9.93 27.88
N ASP A 170 9.12 9.75 28.01
CA ASP A 170 10.09 10.87 28.11
C ASP A 170 10.09 11.73 26.86
N VAL A 171 10.07 11.10 25.66
CA VAL A 171 10.01 11.84 24.40
C VAL A 171 8.65 12.52 24.24
N ALA A 172 7.55 11.85 24.57
CA ALA A 172 6.22 12.45 24.54
C ALA A 172 6.09 13.69 25.43
N ALA A 173 6.77 13.73 26.58
CA ALA A 173 6.81 14.90 27.46
C ALA A 173 7.48 16.12 26.81
N THR A 174 8.28 15.95 25.75
CA THR A 174 8.89 17.07 25.02
C THR A 174 8.00 17.66 23.94
N LEU A 175 6.90 16.99 23.55
CA LEU A 175 6.02 17.41 22.46
C LEU A 175 5.45 18.83 22.60
N PRO A 176 5.05 19.32 23.79
CA PRO A 176 4.59 20.72 23.91
C PRO A 176 5.61 21.74 23.38
N ARG A 177 6.90 21.51 23.63
CA ARG A 177 8.00 22.36 23.13
C ARG A 177 8.14 22.24 21.60
N VAL A 178 8.01 21.03 21.06
CA VAL A 178 8.04 20.78 19.61
C VAL A 178 6.88 21.52 18.94
N ILE A 179 5.66 21.38 19.46
CA ILE A 179 4.48 22.03 18.91
C ILE A 179 4.58 23.57 18.99
N HIS A 180 5.10 24.10 20.09
CA HIS A 180 5.37 25.53 20.21
C HIS A 180 6.32 26.03 19.10
N ALA A 181 7.38 25.28 18.79
CA ALA A 181 8.32 25.64 17.73
C ALA A 181 7.69 25.53 16.32
N LEU A 182 6.71 24.66 16.12
CA LEU A 182 6.00 24.51 14.85
C LEU A 182 4.89 25.55 14.63
N ALA A 183 4.36 26.15 15.69
CA ALA A 183 3.19 27.03 15.63
C ALA A 183 3.31 28.18 14.59
N PRO A 184 4.45 28.88 14.42
CA PRO A 184 4.54 29.98 13.46
C PRO A 184 4.29 29.57 12.00
N ALA A 185 4.69 28.34 11.61
CA ALA A 185 4.58 27.90 10.22
C ALA A 185 3.39 26.94 9.98
N TRP A 186 2.99 26.16 10.98
CA TRP A 186 1.95 25.13 10.84
C TRP A 186 0.74 25.31 11.77
N GLY A 187 0.64 26.40 12.51
CA GLY A 187 -0.44 26.64 13.47
C GLY A 187 -1.85 26.56 12.88
N THR A 188 -2.00 26.87 11.59
CA THR A 188 -3.28 26.74 10.87
C THR A 188 -3.74 25.28 10.70
N LEU A 189 -2.83 24.32 10.87
CA LEU A 189 -3.11 22.89 10.80
C LEU A 189 -3.35 22.26 12.18
N PHE A 190 -3.33 23.05 13.24
CA PHE A 190 -3.51 22.51 14.59
C PHE A 190 -4.98 22.17 14.85
N ALA A 191 -5.20 20.99 15.39
CA ALA A 191 -6.49 20.63 15.98
C ALA A 191 -6.61 21.22 17.38
N LYS A 192 -7.81 21.21 17.93
CA LYS A 192 -8.05 21.62 19.32
C LYS A 192 -7.23 20.73 20.28
N GLY A 193 -6.45 21.34 21.15
CA GLY A 193 -5.61 20.66 22.14
C GLY A 193 -4.29 20.14 21.59
N THR A 194 -3.90 20.50 20.35
CA THR A 194 -2.58 20.14 19.80
C THR A 194 -1.45 20.65 20.69
N GLY A 195 -0.63 19.75 21.22
CA GLY A 195 0.49 20.07 22.13
C GLY A 195 0.08 20.26 23.60
N GLU A 196 -1.18 20.49 23.90
CA GLU A 196 -1.71 20.65 25.26
C GLU A 196 -2.24 19.32 25.82
N THR A 197 -2.99 18.60 24.99
CA THR A 197 -3.52 17.26 25.33
C THR A 197 -2.45 16.21 25.07
N PRO A 198 -2.05 15.41 26.08
CA PRO A 198 -1.10 14.33 25.88
C PRO A 198 -1.60 13.30 24.87
N LEU A 199 -0.71 12.79 24.03
CA LEU A 199 -1.02 11.67 23.12
C LEU A 199 -1.26 10.38 23.93
N GLY A 200 -2.31 9.63 23.57
CA GLY A 200 -2.68 8.38 24.24
C GLY A 200 -1.77 7.19 23.88
N ALA A 201 -2.07 6.03 24.47
CA ALA A 201 -1.33 4.75 24.33
C ALA A 201 -1.19 4.27 22.87
N ARG A 202 -1.98 4.80 21.94
CA ARG A 202 -1.82 4.54 20.51
C ARG A 202 -0.48 5.03 19.98
N TYR A 203 0.08 6.10 20.54
CA TYR A 203 1.30 6.75 20.10
C TYR A 203 2.44 6.67 21.11
N VAL A 204 2.10 6.54 22.40
CA VAL A 204 3.07 6.52 23.49
C VAL A 204 3.03 5.16 24.17
N ASP A 205 4.09 4.36 23.90
CA ASP A 205 4.18 3.00 24.42
C ASP A 205 5.66 2.60 24.52
N ASP A 206 6.23 2.64 25.72
CA ASP A 206 7.64 2.31 25.97
C ASP A 206 7.99 0.88 25.54
N ALA A 207 7.05 -0.07 25.62
CA ALA A 207 7.29 -1.45 25.23
C ALA A 207 7.44 -1.65 23.71
N LYS A 208 7.01 -0.67 22.90
CA LYS A 208 7.13 -0.67 21.44
C LYS A 208 8.25 0.26 20.93
N VAL A 209 9.06 0.77 21.83
CA VAL A 209 10.27 1.53 21.50
C VAL A 209 11.45 0.64 21.88
N SER A 210 12.18 0.16 20.88
CA SER A 210 13.39 -0.65 21.08
C SER A 210 14.61 0.26 21.33
N ASP A 211 15.42 0.46 20.31
CA ASP A 211 16.62 1.32 20.41
C ASP A 211 16.27 2.80 20.13
N HIS A 212 15.29 3.04 19.26
CA HIS A 212 14.89 4.37 18.83
C HIS A 212 13.37 4.48 18.73
N HIS A 213 12.84 5.65 19.09
CA HIS A 213 11.42 5.97 18.92
C HIS A 213 11.10 6.44 17.50
N ALA A 214 9.82 6.68 17.20
CA ALA A 214 9.35 7.18 15.90
C ALA A 214 10.04 8.46 15.45
N ILE A 215 10.03 8.70 14.13
CA ILE A 215 10.54 9.91 13.51
C ILE A 215 9.53 11.05 13.74
N VAL A 216 9.97 12.07 14.45
CA VAL A 216 9.19 13.28 14.74
C VAL A 216 10.07 14.53 14.60
N PRO A 217 9.50 15.73 14.43
CA PRO A 217 10.27 16.96 14.48
C PRO A 217 10.91 17.17 15.86
N THR A 218 12.02 17.88 15.90
CA THR A 218 12.64 18.33 17.14
C THR A 218 12.14 19.75 17.53
N PRO A 219 12.39 20.23 18.75
CA PRO A 219 12.10 21.61 19.12
C PRO A 219 12.94 22.65 18.37
N THR A 220 13.94 22.23 17.62
CA THR A 220 14.78 23.11 16.81
C THR A 220 14.05 23.49 15.53
N ALA A 221 13.64 24.74 15.39
CA ALA A 221 13.10 25.24 14.14
C ALA A 221 14.22 25.21 13.07
N PRO A 222 14.09 24.41 12.01
CA PRO A 222 15.13 24.33 11.00
C PRO A 222 15.21 25.65 10.22
N ARG A 223 16.45 26.02 9.85
CA ARG A 223 16.73 27.17 8.98
C ARG A 223 17.35 26.69 7.69
N ASP A 224 17.12 27.42 6.62
CA ASP A 224 17.76 27.18 5.32
C ASP A 224 17.61 25.74 4.81
N LEU A 225 16.39 25.23 4.88
CA LEU A 225 16.03 23.95 4.24
C LEU A 225 16.02 24.11 2.72
N ASP A 226 16.66 23.19 2.00
CA ASP A 226 16.45 23.09 0.57
C ASP A 226 15.02 22.59 0.25
N ARG A 227 14.65 22.58 -1.03
CA ARG A 227 13.31 22.16 -1.47
C ARG A 227 12.98 20.71 -1.08
N GLU A 228 13.97 19.83 -1.11
CA GLU A 228 13.78 18.40 -0.79
C GLU A 228 13.69 18.21 0.74
N GLU A 229 14.55 18.87 1.48
CA GLU A 229 14.53 18.89 2.94
C GLU A 229 13.19 19.44 3.46
N GLN A 230 12.72 20.55 2.89
CA GLN A 230 11.43 21.13 3.25
C GLN A 230 10.27 20.18 2.96
N ALA A 231 10.27 19.51 1.79
CA ALA A 231 9.22 18.59 1.42
C ALA A 231 9.15 17.38 2.37
N LEU A 232 10.30 16.80 2.74
CA LEU A 232 10.31 15.68 3.68
C LEU A 232 9.96 16.10 5.11
N TYR A 233 10.48 17.26 5.53
CA TYR A 233 10.18 17.82 6.84
C TYR A 233 8.67 18.11 7.00
N ASP A 234 8.03 18.68 5.97
CA ASP A 234 6.58 18.91 5.96
C ASP A 234 5.78 17.60 6.14
N LEU A 235 6.20 16.50 5.50
CA LEU A 235 5.57 15.18 5.71
C LEU A 235 5.68 14.72 7.16
N VAL A 236 6.84 14.88 7.78
CA VAL A 236 7.08 14.46 9.18
C VAL A 236 6.25 15.32 10.13
N VAL A 237 6.21 16.65 9.93
CA VAL A 237 5.39 17.56 10.73
C VAL A 237 3.91 17.21 10.63
N ARG A 238 3.38 17.10 9.42
CA ARG A 238 1.96 16.78 9.19
C ARG A 238 1.56 15.44 9.81
N ARG A 239 2.44 14.44 9.75
CA ARG A 239 2.20 13.15 10.40
C ARG A 239 2.12 13.27 11.92
N LEU A 240 2.95 14.08 12.54
CA LEU A 240 2.86 14.35 13.98
C LEU A 240 1.55 15.09 14.30
N LEU A 241 1.22 16.14 13.56
CA LEU A 241 0.00 16.95 13.80
C LEU A 241 -1.27 16.10 13.65
N ALA A 242 -1.29 15.16 12.71
CA ALA A 242 -2.41 14.23 12.50
C ALA A 242 -2.79 13.46 13.77
N ALA A 243 -1.84 13.23 14.70
CA ALA A 243 -2.09 12.49 15.94
C ALA A 243 -3.09 13.15 16.90
N TRP A 244 -3.32 14.45 16.80
CA TRP A 244 -4.33 15.18 17.57
C TRP A 244 -5.65 15.35 16.84
N HIS A 245 -5.71 15.02 15.55
CA HIS A 245 -6.96 15.10 14.80
C HIS A 245 -7.87 13.90 15.06
N GLY A 246 -9.17 14.10 14.85
CA GLY A 246 -10.16 13.03 14.91
C GLY A 246 -10.03 12.02 13.76
N GLU A 247 -10.87 11.01 13.81
CA GLU A 247 -10.95 10.01 12.75
C GLU A 247 -11.41 10.65 11.43
N HIS A 248 -10.91 10.14 10.32
CA HIS A 248 -11.51 10.39 9.02
C HIS A 248 -12.74 9.49 8.89
N VAL A 249 -13.91 10.10 8.68
CA VAL A 249 -15.18 9.38 8.54
C VAL A 249 -15.70 9.58 7.12
N ALA A 250 -15.90 8.48 6.41
CA ALA A 250 -16.46 8.46 5.07
C ALA A 250 -17.66 7.49 5.01
N ALA A 251 -18.73 7.90 4.39
CA ALA A 251 -19.90 7.07 4.11
C ALA A 251 -19.87 6.65 2.64
N THR A 252 -19.80 5.33 2.40
CA THR A 252 -19.93 4.75 1.06
C THR A 252 -21.36 4.24 0.90
N THR A 253 -22.09 4.85 -0.01
CA THR A 253 -23.46 4.44 -0.37
C THR A 253 -23.39 3.60 -1.63
N THR A 254 -24.04 2.44 -1.60
CA THR A 254 -24.22 1.56 -2.75
C THR A 254 -25.73 1.48 -3.05
N VAL A 255 -26.08 1.79 -4.29
CA VAL A 255 -27.44 1.73 -4.81
C VAL A 255 -27.53 0.62 -5.84
N VAL A 256 -28.54 -0.23 -5.72
CA VAL A 256 -28.90 -1.19 -6.75
C VAL A 256 -30.20 -0.73 -7.40
N THR A 257 -30.14 -0.44 -8.70
CA THR A 257 -31.30 -0.09 -9.52
C THR A 257 -31.67 -1.29 -10.37
N ALA A 258 -32.92 -1.70 -10.27
CA ALA A 258 -33.52 -2.80 -11.05
C ALA A 258 -34.31 -2.23 -12.24
N VAL A 259 -34.12 -2.82 -13.41
CA VAL A 259 -34.82 -2.44 -14.65
C VAL A 259 -35.53 -3.66 -15.24
N GLY A 260 -36.74 -3.49 -15.72
CA GLY A 260 -37.51 -4.54 -16.45
C GLY A 260 -38.55 -5.26 -15.64
N GLY A 261 -38.67 -5.09 -14.34
CA GLY A 261 -39.74 -5.70 -13.55
C GLY A 261 -39.69 -5.38 -12.06
N VAL A 262 -40.80 -5.53 -11.37
CA VAL A 262 -40.82 -5.49 -9.91
C VAL A 262 -40.11 -6.76 -9.40
N PRO A 263 -39.13 -6.65 -8.46
CA PRO A 263 -38.48 -7.82 -7.90
C PRO A 263 -39.48 -8.80 -7.32
N GLY A 264 -39.41 -10.08 -7.73
CA GLY A 264 -40.29 -11.14 -7.24
C GLY A 264 -41.51 -11.47 -8.15
N ALA A 265 -41.71 -10.75 -9.27
CA ALA A 265 -42.75 -11.15 -10.26
C ALA A 265 -42.25 -12.35 -11.08
N PRO A 266 -42.96 -13.48 -11.11
CA PRO A 266 -42.53 -14.67 -11.85
C PRO A 266 -42.46 -14.40 -13.35
N GLY A 267 -41.37 -14.85 -14.01
CA GLY A 267 -41.22 -14.87 -15.47
C GLY A 267 -40.66 -13.60 -16.13
N ARG A 268 -40.26 -12.57 -15.39
CA ARG A 268 -39.59 -11.37 -15.95
C ARG A 268 -38.11 -11.35 -15.63
N ILE A 269 -37.29 -11.10 -16.66
CA ILE A 269 -35.87 -10.84 -16.52
C ILE A 269 -35.68 -9.46 -15.87
N VAL A 270 -34.89 -9.37 -14.78
CA VAL A 270 -34.56 -8.13 -14.09
C VAL A 270 -33.07 -7.86 -14.30
N ASP A 271 -32.77 -6.77 -14.97
CA ASP A 271 -31.41 -6.28 -15.15
C ASP A 271 -31.03 -5.35 -13.97
N ARG A 272 -29.93 -5.64 -13.28
CA ARG A 272 -29.52 -4.90 -12.11
C ARG A 272 -28.26 -4.06 -12.37
N PHE A 273 -28.29 -2.84 -11.87
CA PHE A 273 -27.18 -1.89 -11.99
C PHE A 273 -26.71 -1.47 -10.60
N ARG A 274 -25.40 -1.52 -10.40
CA ARG A 274 -24.77 -1.07 -9.17
C ARG A 274 -24.16 0.30 -9.38
N SER A 275 -24.50 1.24 -8.49
CA SER A 275 -23.92 2.57 -8.39
C SER A 275 -23.30 2.72 -7.01
N SER A 276 -22.11 3.30 -6.89
CA SER A 276 -21.46 3.51 -5.60
C SER A 276 -20.86 4.89 -5.56
N GLY A 277 -21.06 5.60 -4.46
CA GLY A 277 -20.48 6.90 -4.20
C GLY A 277 -19.96 7.00 -2.78
N THR A 278 -18.87 7.71 -2.58
CA THR A 278 -18.29 7.94 -1.25
C THR A 278 -18.33 9.42 -0.91
N MET A 279 -18.94 9.73 0.22
CA MET A 279 -19.02 11.07 0.78
C MET A 279 -18.16 11.17 2.04
N VAL A 280 -17.32 12.20 2.12
CA VAL A 280 -16.58 12.53 3.34
C VAL A 280 -17.54 13.17 4.33
N VAL A 281 -17.75 12.52 5.47
CA VAL A 281 -18.59 13.01 6.57
C VAL A 281 -17.77 13.90 7.49
N GLU A 282 -16.57 13.44 7.86
CA GLU A 282 -15.61 14.19 8.65
C GLU A 282 -14.22 14.03 8.03
N ALA A 283 -13.57 15.13 7.70
CA ALA A 283 -12.22 15.11 7.14
C ALA A 283 -11.22 14.49 8.15
N GLY A 284 -11.38 14.81 9.43
CA GLY A 284 -10.50 14.34 10.49
C GLY A 284 -9.04 14.62 10.18
N TRP A 285 -8.16 13.65 10.48
CA TRP A 285 -6.72 13.77 10.25
C TRP A 285 -6.31 13.95 8.79
N LYS A 286 -7.17 13.63 7.83
CA LYS A 286 -6.87 13.88 6.42
C LYS A 286 -6.85 15.35 6.05
N ALA A 287 -7.40 16.21 6.88
CA ALA A 287 -7.30 17.67 6.68
C ALA A 287 -5.85 18.17 6.71
N VAL A 288 -4.94 17.44 7.37
CA VAL A 288 -3.51 17.78 7.43
C VAL A 288 -2.65 16.98 6.46
N GLU A 289 -3.17 15.94 5.82
CA GLU A 289 -2.40 15.23 4.79
C GLU A 289 -2.28 16.06 3.51
N PRO A 290 -1.09 16.10 2.88
CA PRO A 290 -0.97 16.72 1.59
C PRO A 290 -1.73 15.90 0.53
N GLU A 291 -2.48 16.57 -0.31
CA GLU A 291 -3.09 15.89 -1.45
C GLU A 291 -2.02 15.45 -2.45
N PRO A 292 -2.12 14.22 -3.01
CA PRO A 292 -1.25 13.82 -4.10
C PRO A 292 -1.41 14.79 -5.27
N ALA A 293 -0.30 15.27 -5.83
CA ALA A 293 -0.27 16.25 -6.94
C ALA A 293 -1.04 15.82 -8.20
N SER A 294 -1.41 14.56 -8.33
CA SER A 294 -2.36 14.05 -9.33
C SER A 294 -3.06 12.80 -8.78
N ARG A 295 -4.28 12.92 -8.31
CA ARG A 295 -5.23 11.84 -8.51
C ARG A 295 -5.55 11.84 -10.01
N LYS A 296 -4.78 11.12 -10.82
CA LYS A 296 -5.35 10.58 -12.05
C LYS A 296 -6.51 9.73 -11.58
N LYS A 297 -7.73 10.20 -11.80
CA LYS A 297 -8.91 9.34 -11.79
C LYS A 297 -8.57 8.24 -12.78
N ASP A 298 -8.20 7.06 -12.29
CA ASP A 298 -8.11 5.90 -13.16
C ASP A 298 -9.51 5.79 -13.78
N ASP A 299 -9.57 5.78 -15.09
CA ASP A 299 -10.78 5.81 -15.92
C ASP A 299 -11.76 4.64 -15.63
N ASP A 300 -11.32 3.71 -14.78
CA ASP A 300 -12.04 2.50 -14.37
C ASP A 300 -12.83 2.63 -13.06
N GLY A 301 -12.73 3.74 -12.35
CA GLY A 301 -13.37 4.01 -11.07
C GLY A 301 -13.93 5.42 -11.00
N GLU A 302 -14.87 5.77 -11.91
CA GLU A 302 -15.77 6.87 -11.63
C GLU A 302 -16.61 6.50 -10.40
N GLU A 303 -16.14 6.88 -9.20
CA GLU A 303 -17.06 7.05 -8.08
C GLU A 303 -18.10 8.06 -8.56
N ALA A 304 -19.28 7.57 -8.88
CA ALA A 304 -20.36 8.43 -9.27
C ALA A 304 -20.72 9.29 -8.06
N GLU A 305 -20.81 10.60 -8.23
CA GLU A 305 -21.48 11.41 -7.23
C GLU A 305 -22.94 10.95 -7.21
N LEU A 306 -23.28 10.22 -6.16
CA LEU A 306 -24.67 9.84 -5.95
C LEU A 306 -25.42 11.06 -5.39
N PRO A 307 -26.57 11.43 -5.97
CA PRO A 307 -27.40 12.48 -5.41
C PRO A 307 -27.88 12.09 -4.00
N PRO A 308 -28.01 13.06 -3.09
CA PRO A 308 -28.53 12.79 -1.75
C PRO A 308 -30.03 12.41 -1.82
N GLY A 309 -30.49 11.60 -0.85
CA GLY A 309 -31.91 11.30 -0.70
C GLY A 309 -32.43 10.13 -1.55
N LEU A 310 -31.56 9.37 -2.23
CA LEU A 310 -31.96 8.14 -2.92
C LEU A 310 -32.57 7.13 -1.95
N ALA A 311 -33.74 6.60 -2.26
CA ALA A 311 -34.47 5.68 -1.39
C ALA A 311 -34.98 4.45 -2.14
N ARG A 312 -35.13 3.33 -1.43
CA ARG A 312 -35.70 2.09 -1.94
C ARG A 312 -37.11 2.34 -2.45
N GLY A 313 -37.45 1.79 -3.62
CA GLY A 313 -38.75 1.91 -4.26
C GLY A 313 -38.90 3.18 -5.11
N GLN A 314 -37.95 4.12 -5.08
CA GLN A 314 -37.98 5.32 -5.92
C GLN A 314 -37.91 4.91 -7.38
N ARG A 315 -38.82 5.50 -8.19
CA ARG A 315 -38.87 5.26 -9.64
C ARG A 315 -37.83 6.12 -10.33
N GLU A 316 -37.11 5.50 -11.26
CA GLU A 316 -36.06 6.13 -12.04
C GLU A 316 -36.36 6.04 -13.52
N LYS A 317 -35.92 7.00 -14.30
CA LYS A 317 -35.94 6.97 -15.75
C LYS A 317 -34.54 6.58 -16.26
N VAL A 318 -34.48 5.61 -17.15
CA VAL A 318 -33.25 5.32 -17.90
C VAL A 318 -33.08 6.43 -18.95
N VAL A 319 -32.06 7.27 -18.77
CA VAL A 319 -31.76 8.36 -19.71
C VAL A 319 -30.86 7.88 -20.83
N ASP A 320 -29.90 7.03 -20.49
CA ASP A 320 -28.94 6.46 -21.43
C ASP A 320 -28.52 5.07 -20.97
N VAL A 321 -28.24 4.19 -21.93
CA VAL A 321 -27.62 2.88 -21.67
C VAL A 321 -26.80 2.46 -22.88
N ALA A 322 -25.53 2.10 -22.62
CA ALA A 322 -24.58 1.70 -23.63
C ALA A 322 -23.68 0.56 -23.15
N SER A 323 -23.23 -0.24 -24.10
CA SER A 323 -22.11 -1.16 -23.88
C SER A 323 -20.78 -0.43 -24.06
N VAL A 324 -19.83 -0.67 -23.15
CA VAL A 324 -18.51 -0.07 -23.15
C VAL A 324 -17.47 -1.19 -23.26
N GLU A 325 -16.60 -1.08 -24.26
CA GLU A 325 -15.48 -2.02 -24.45
C GLU A 325 -14.43 -1.82 -23.36
N ARG A 326 -13.94 -2.92 -22.81
CA ARG A 326 -12.91 -2.97 -21.79
C ARG A 326 -11.90 -4.05 -22.10
N LYS A 327 -10.71 -3.89 -21.52
CA LYS A 327 -9.64 -4.89 -21.56
C LYS A 327 -9.12 -5.14 -20.16
N THR A 328 -8.85 -6.39 -19.85
CA THR A 328 -8.10 -6.72 -18.64
C THR A 328 -6.71 -6.13 -18.73
N ARG A 329 -6.11 -5.80 -17.58
CA ARG A 329 -4.78 -5.20 -17.49
C ARG A 329 -3.85 -6.12 -16.71
N PRO A 330 -2.56 -6.19 -17.06
CA PRO A 330 -1.59 -6.96 -16.31
C PRO A 330 -1.43 -6.38 -14.88
N PRO A 331 -0.89 -7.16 -13.95
CA PRO A 331 -0.57 -6.65 -12.62
C PRO A 331 0.42 -5.47 -12.73
N LYS A 332 0.23 -4.44 -11.90
CA LYS A 332 1.11 -3.26 -11.89
C LYS A 332 2.51 -3.68 -11.42
N ARG A 333 3.56 -3.11 -12.05
CA ARG A 333 4.94 -3.27 -11.57
C ARG A 333 5.10 -2.74 -10.15
N PHE A 334 6.04 -3.28 -9.43
CA PHE A 334 6.38 -2.76 -8.11
C PHE A 334 6.96 -1.34 -8.21
N THR A 335 6.64 -0.52 -7.23
CA THR A 335 7.32 0.75 -6.93
C THR A 335 8.12 0.55 -5.64
N ASP A 336 8.99 1.50 -5.27
CA ASP A 336 9.67 1.44 -3.97
C ASP A 336 8.66 1.22 -2.83
N ALA A 337 7.54 1.95 -2.82
CA ALA A 337 6.51 1.80 -1.80
C ALA A 337 5.90 0.39 -1.73
N THR A 338 5.54 -0.18 -2.88
CA THR A 338 4.90 -1.50 -2.92
C THR A 338 5.88 -2.64 -2.73
N LEU A 339 7.14 -2.49 -3.17
CA LEU A 339 8.18 -3.49 -2.95
C LEU A 339 8.62 -3.52 -1.47
N LEU A 340 8.78 -2.36 -0.83
CA LEU A 340 9.02 -2.28 0.61
C LEU A 340 7.89 -2.95 1.41
N THR A 341 6.63 -2.77 0.98
CA THR A 341 5.49 -3.47 1.60
C THR A 341 5.59 -4.98 1.40
N ALA A 342 5.93 -5.45 0.19
CA ALA A 342 6.10 -6.88 -0.08
C ALA A 342 7.24 -7.49 0.75
N MET A 343 8.36 -6.78 0.89
CA MET A 343 9.47 -7.20 1.76
C MET A 343 9.04 -7.30 3.23
N GLU A 344 8.34 -6.30 3.74
CA GLU A 344 7.87 -6.26 5.13
C GLU A 344 6.85 -7.36 5.43
N THR A 345 5.98 -7.67 4.47
CA THR A 345 4.91 -8.66 4.63
C THR A 345 5.24 -10.05 4.07
N ALA A 346 6.49 -10.28 3.68
CA ALA A 346 6.91 -11.53 3.05
C ALA A 346 6.63 -12.78 3.90
N GLY A 347 6.64 -12.66 5.22
CA GLY A 347 6.25 -13.75 6.12
C GLY A 347 4.80 -14.23 5.95
N LYS A 348 3.89 -13.36 5.47
CA LYS A 348 2.49 -13.74 5.27
C LYS A 348 2.26 -14.72 4.12
N THR A 349 3.24 -14.90 3.25
CA THR A 349 3.19 -15.85 2.13
C THR A 349 3.70 -17.23 2.51
N LEU A 350 4.15 -17.43 3.76
CA LEU A 350 4.66 -18.70 4.24
C LEU A 350 3.54 -19.56 4.84
N ASP A 351 3.48 -20.81 4.43
CA ASP A 351 2.48 -21.77 4.92
C ASP A 351 2.76 -22.20 6.37
N GLU A 352 4.03 -22.23 6.76
CA GLU A 352 4.45 -22.61 8.11
C GLU A 352 4.26 -21.42 9.09
N LYS A 353 3.33 -21.57 10.01
CA LYS A 353 2.98 -20.53 10.99
C LYS A 353 4.18 -20.05 11.82
N GLU A 354 5.07 -20.97 12.26
CA GLU A 354 6.26 -20.60 13.05
C GLU A 354 7.20 -19.68 12.27
N LEU A 355 7.41 -19.95 10.97
CA LEU A 355 8.24 -19.13 10.11
C LEU A 355 7.56 -17.78 9.80
N ALA A 356 6.26 -17.80 9.58
CA ALA A 356 5.47 -16.59 9.36
C ALA A 356 5.51 -15.68 10.60
N ASP A 357 5.39 -16.24 11.81
CA ASP A 357 5.46 -15.49 13.07
C ASP A 357 6.88 -14.95 13.31
N ALA A 358 7.94 -15.72 13.02
CA ALA A 358 9.32 -15.26 13.14
C ALA A 358 9.66 -14.09 12.19
N MET A 359 8.99 -14.02 11.03
CA MET A 359 9.16 -12.91 10.08
C MET A 359 8.20 -11.74 10.31
N LYS A 360 7.27 -11.86 11.24
CA LYS A 360 6.20 -10.87 11.44
C LYS A 360 6.71 -9.48 11.83
N GLU A 361 7.80 -9.44 12.58
CA GLU A 361 8.39 -8.17 13.03
C GLU A 361 9.31 -7.52 11.99
N ASN A 362 10.08 -8.31 11.25
CA ASN A 362 11.14 -7.79 10.39
C ASN A 362 10.91 -8.01 8.89
N GLY A 363 10.18 -9.04 8.49
CA GLY A 363 10.03 -9.41 7.07
C GLY A 363 11.37 -9.74 6.40
N LEU A 364 11.53 -9.36 5.15
CA LEU A 364 12.80 -9.42 4.41
C LEU A 364 13.60 -8.14 4.64
N GLY A 365 14.71 -8.26 5.36
CA GLY A 365 15.57 -7.15 5.75
C GLY A 365 14.95 -6.24 6.82
N THR A 366 15.77 -5.41 7.41
CA THR A 366 15.34 -4.40 8.39
C THR A 366 15.02 -3.08 7.69
N PRO A 367 14.28 -2.16 8.30
CA PRO A 367 14.05 -0.83 7.75
C PRO A 367 15.33 -0.12 7.29
N ALA A 368 16.42 -0.26 8.08
CA ALA A 368 17.70 0.36 7.77
C ALA A 368 18.40 -0.22 6.52
N THR A 369 18.11 -1.47 6.13
CA THR A 369 18.82 -2.17 5.05
C THR A 369 18.02 -2.31 3.76
N ARG A 370 16.70 -2.20 3.80
CA ARG A 370 15.83 -2.42 2.62
C ARG A 370 16.18 -1.50 1.45
N ALA A 371 16.39 -0.21 1.70
CA ALA A 371 16.74 0.74 0.64
C ALA A 371 18.04 0.33 -0.08
N GLU A 372 19.06 -0.08 0.66
CA GLU A 372 20.34 -0.53 0.09
C GLU A 372 20.20 -1.83 -0.71
N ILE A 373 19.31 -2.74 -0.27
CA ILE A 373 19.01 -3.95 -1.02
C ILE A 373 18.41 -3.61 -2.38
N LEU A 374 17.44 -2.68 -2.45
CA LEU A 374 16.86 -2.22 -3.72
C LEU A 374 17.93 -1.62 -4.64
N GLU A 375 18.78 -0.73 -4.12
CA GLU A 375 19.86 -0.13 -4.91
C GLU A 375 20.90 -1.17 -5.35
N THR A 376 21.16 -2.18 -4.52
CA THR A 376 22.05 -3.30 -4.88
C THR A 376 21.52 -4.07 -6.09
N LEU A 377 20.19 -4.34 -6.16
CA LEU A 377 19.58 -5.00 -7.31
C LEU A 377 19.75 -4.18 -8.60
N LEU A 378 19.59 -2.84 -8.51
CA LEU A 378 19.80 -1.93 -9.63
C LEU A 378 21.27 -1.88 -10.06
N THR A 379 22.19 -1.65 -9.13
CA THR A 379 23.63 -1.52 -9.39
C THR A 379 24.22 -2.81 -9.99
N ARG A 380 23.71 -3.98 -9.61
CA ARG A 380 24.13 -5.27 -10.16
C ARG A 380 23.47 -5.62 -11.47
N GLY A 381 22.56 -4.78 -11.95
CA GLY A 381 21.83 -4.96 -13.20
C GLY A 381 20.83 -6.12 -13.18
N TYR A 382 20.32 -6.49 -12.00
CA TYR A 382 19.25 -7.50 -11.87
C TYR A 382 17.86 -6.91 -12.05
N ALA A 383 17.73 -5.63 -11.77
CA ALA A 383 16.52 -4.86 -11.97
C ALA A 383 16.84 -3.51 -12.57
N GLU A 384 15.84 -2.88 -13.16
CA GLU A 384 15.88 -1.51 -13.67
C GLU A 384 14.74 -0.72 -13.05
N ARG A 385 14.95 0.61 -12.92
CA ARG A 385 13.93 1.54 -12.46
C ARG A 385 13.57 2.51 -13.58
N THR A 386 12.32 2.50 -14.02
CA THR A 386 11.78 3.46 -14.99
C THR A 386 10.71 4.30 -14.30
N GLY A 387 11.00 5.57 -14.05
CA GLY A 387 10.18 6.43 -13.21
C GLY A 387 10.09 5.87 -11.78
N LYS A 388 8.88 5.47 -11.34
CA LYS A 388 8.65 4.83 -10.03
C LYS A 388 8.66 3.30 -10.09
N ALA A 389 8.63 2.71 -11.28
CA ALA A 389 8.39 1.28 -11.49
C ALA A 389 9.69 0.48 -11.61
N PHE A 390 9.74 -0.68 -10.96
CA PHE A 390 10.80 -1.68 -11.13
C PHE A 390 10.39 -2.71 -12.18
N SER A 391 11.35 -3.11 -13.00
CA SER A 391 11.29 -4.29 -13.88
C SER A 391 12.49 -5.19 -13.64
N ALA A 392 12.32 -6.51 -13.71
CA ALA A 392 13.43 -7.44 -13.69
C ALA A 392 14.11 -7.46 -15.06
N THR A 393 15.45 -7.49 -15.07
CA THR A 393 16.24 -7.66 -16.30
C THR A 393 16.36 -9.13 -16.67
N GLU A 394 16.82 -9.42 -17.89
CA GLU A 394 17.12 -10.81 -18.30
C GLU A 394 18.18 -11.45 -17.40
N LYS A 395 19.16 -10.68 -16.92
CA LYS A 395 20.15 -11.15 -15.94
C LYS A 395 19.50 -11.55 -14.63
N GLY A 396 18.55 -10.74 -14.13
CA GLY A 396 17.78 -11.05 -12.91
C GLY A 396 16.93 -12.31 -13.08
N ILE A 397 16.25 -12.45 -14.21
CA ILE A 397 15.43 -13.63 -14.54
C ILE A 397 16.29 -14.90 -14.60
N ARG A 398 17.44 -14.86 -15.28
CA ARG A 398 18.37 -16.00 -15.34
C ARG A 398 18.88 -16.39 -13.95
N LEU A 399 19.26 -15.42 -13.12
CA LEU A 399 19.71 -15.72 -11.76
C LEU A 399 18.63 -16.46 -10.97
N ILE A 400 17.38 -16.00 -10.99
CA ILE A 400 16.28 -16.65 -10.24
C ILE A 400 15.94 -18.03 -10.82
N ALA A 401 16.12 -18.24 -12.12
CA ALA A 401 15.96 -19.57 -12.72
C ALA A 401 17.03 -20.57 -12.26
N LEU A 402 18.26 -20.13 -12.01
CA LEU A 402 19.39 -20.96 -11.58
C LEU A 402 19.38 -21.26 -10.08
N VAL A 403 18.90 -20.34 -9.25
CA VAL A 403 18.98 -20.45 -7.79
C VAL A 403 17.94 -21.44 -7.26
N PRO A 404 18.31 -22.35 -6.33
CA PRO A 404 17.36 -23.29 -5.71
C PRO A 404 16.20 -22.57 -5.00
N GLU A 405 15.04 -23.23 -4.95
CA GLU A 405 13.84 -22.70 -4.30
C GLU A 405 14.10 -22.26 -2.85
N SER A 406 14.88 -23.05 -2.12
CA SER A 406 15.21 -22.75 -0.72
C SER A 406 15.91 -21.40 -0.51
N VAL A 407 16.62 -20.88 -1.51
CA VAL A 407 17.38 -19.62 -1.43
C VAL A 407 16.57 -18.43 -1.94
N LYS A 408 15.66 -18.63 -2.88
CA LYS A 408 14.79 -17.57 -3.42
C LYS A 408 13.49 -17.39 -2.65
N SER A 409 13.14 -18.37 -1.79
CA SER A 409 11.98 -18.27 -0.90
C SER A 409 12.30 -17.44 0.36
N PRO A 410 11.34 -16.64 0.88
CA PRO A 410 11.45 -16.01 2.19
C PRO A 410 11.61 -17.02 3.35
N ALA A 411 11.25 -18.29 3.17
CA ALA A 411 11.29 -19.33 4.20
C ALA A 411 12.69 -19.52 4.83
N LEU A 412 13.76 -19.39 4.05
CA LEU A 412 15.13 -19.44 4.59
C LEU A 412 15.35 -18.32 5.62
N THR A 413 14.90 -17.12 5.29
CA THR A 413 14.97 -15.98 6.22
C THR A 413 14.16 -16.27 7.48
N GLY A 414 12.93 -16.78 7.33
CA GLY A 414 12.06 -17.14 8.46
C GLY A 414 12.71 -18.16 9.40
N ARG A 415 13.29 -19.25 8.86
CA ARG A 415 14.03 -20.25 9.64
C ARG A 415 15.18 -19.65 10.43
N TRP A 416 15.98 -18.82 9.81
CA TRP A 416 17.11 -18.19 10.48
C TRP A 416 16.65 -17.20 11.57
N GLU A 417 15.62 -16.41 11.33
CA GLU A 417 15.11 -15.50 12.36
C GLU A 417 14.53 -16.27 13.55
N ALA A 418 13.82 -17.38 13.31
CA ALA A 418 13.34 -18.28 14.38
C ALA A 418 14.50 -18.83 15.23
N GLU A 419 15.54 -19.37 14.57
CA GLU A 419 16.72 -19.89 15.26
C GLU A 419 17.51 -18.79 16.01
N LEU A 420 17.67 -17.62 15.40
CA LEU A 420 18.35 -16.49 16.04
C LEU A 420 17.55 -15.99 17.26
N ALA A 421 16.22 -16.00 17.21
CA ALA A 421 15.37 -15.69 18.36
C ALA A 421 15.53 -16.72 19.48
N ARG A 422 15.64 -18.01 19.17
CA ARG A 422 15.97 -19.06 20.17
C ARG A 422 17.33 -18.83 20.82
N LEU A 423 18.36 -18.50 20.00
CA LEU A 423 19.67 -18.17 20.51
C LEU A 423 19.66 -16.94 21.45
N GLN A 424 18.86 -15.94 21.16
CA GLN A 424 18.69 -14.75 22.00
C GLN A 424 18.07 -15.07 23.35
N ARG A 425 17.15 -16.04 23.40
CA ARG A 425 16.56 -16.55 24.65
C ARG A 425 17.45 -17.53 25.41
N GLY A 426 18.62 -17.87 24.87
CA GLY A 426 19.52 -18.86 25.49
C GLY A 426 19.16 -20.33 25.22
N GLU A 427 18.24 -20.59 24.29
CA GLU A 427 17.70 -21.93 23.98
C GLU A 427 18.51 -22.70 22.91
N GLY A 428 19.73 -22.27 22.58
CA GLY A 428 20.54 -22.90 21.56
C GLY A 428 21.99 -22.51 21.63
N ARG A 429 22.82 -23.11 20.74
CA ARG A 429 24.24 -22.80 20.59
C ARG A 429 24.54 -22.20 19.22
N LEU A 430 25.35 -21.12 19.18
CA LEU A 430 25.78 -20.48 17.95
C LEU A 430 26.46 -21.47 16.99
N GLU A 431 27.26 -22.40 17.52
CA GLU A 431 27.96 -23.40 16.74
C GLU A 431 27.01 -24.34 15.99
N THR A 432 25.90 -24.73 16.63
CA THR A 432 24.88 -25.58 16.02
C THR A 432 24.18 -24.81 14.89
N PHE A 433 23.78 -23.57 15.11
CA PHE A 433 23.20 -22.70 14.09
C PHE A 433 24.13 -22.49 12.89
N MET A 434 25.44 -22.38 13.10
CA MET A 434 26.41 -22.18 12.01
C MET A 434 26.73 -23.44 11.21
N LYS A 435 26.39 -24.64 11.71
CA LYS A 435 26.61 -25.92 11.03
C LYS A 435 25.39 -26.39 10.22
N GLY A 436 24.19 -25.94 10.55
CA GLY A 436 22.93 -26.21 9.84
C GLY A 436 22.67 -25.19 8.76
#